data_a8864b37b427c4e95bec7bcfffd3e52e
#
_entry.id   a8864b37b427c4e95bec7bcfffd3e52e
#
_cell.length_a   1.000
_cell.length_b   1.000
_cell.length_c   1.000
_cell.angle_alpha   90.00
_cell.angle_beta   90.00
_cell.angle_gamma   90.00
#
_symmetry.space_group_name_H-M   'P 1'
#
loop_
_entity.id
_entity.type
_entity.pdbx_description
1 polymer ?
#
loop_
_entity_poly.entity_id
_entity_poly.type
_entity_poly.pdbx_seq_one_letter_code
_entity_poly.pdbx_strand_id
1 'polypeptide(L)' 'LPVLDEQLMYVLWAIIDGTPIAVGELHNGVPLTTQHAGLDGLGLTVEPRDAPLDMPTGTVQVQLGA' A
#
# COMPACT_ATOMS: atom_id res chain seq x y z
N LEU A 1 -13.05 -0.69 -4.35
CA LEU A 1 -12.08 0.13 -5.09
C LEU A 1 -12.31 0.03 -6.58
N PRO A 2 -12.07 1.11 -7.33
CA PRO A 2 -12.19 1.05 -8.79
C PRO A 2 -11.24 0.05 -9.41
N VAL A 3 -11.65 -0.52 -10.55
CA VAL A 3 -10.79 -1.40 -11.34
C VAL A 3 -9.70 -0.56 -11.99
N LEU A 4 -8.45 -1.02 -11.89
CA LEU A 4 -7.30 -0.34 -12.46
C LEU A 4 -6.91 -0.94 -13.81
N ASP A 5 -6.16 -0.16 -14.59
CA ASP A 5 -5.46 -0.66 -15.77
C ASP A 5 -4.53 -1.80 -15.38
N GLU A 6 -4.28 -2.73 -16.32
CA GLU A 6 -3.43 -3.89 -16.06
C GLU A 6 -2.01 -3.52 -15.64
N GLN A 7 -1.53 -2.34 -16.01
CA GLN A 7 -0.19 -1.89 -15.68
C GLN A 7 -0.11 -1.20 -14.32
N LEU A 8 -1.23 -1.06 -13.63
CA LEU A 8 -1.31 -0.43 -12.33
C LEU A 8 -1.78 -1.43 -11.29
N MET A 9 -1.44 -1.17 -10.04
CA MET A 9 -1.86 -2.00 -8.92
C MET A 9 -2.07 -1.14 -7.68
N TYR A 10 -2.93 -1.63 -6.79
CA TYR A 10 -3.04 -1.07 -5.45
C TYR A 10 -1.97 -1.68 -4.56
N VAL A 11 -1.26 -0.84 -3.83
CA VAL A 11 -0.23 -1.30 -2.88
C VAL A 11 -0.60 -0.84 -1.49
N LEU A 12 -0.56 -1.78 -0.55
CA LEU A 12 -0.76 -1.49 0.87
C LEU A 12 0.59 -1.19 1.50
N TRP A 13 0.65 -0.10 2.24
CA TRP A 13 1.84 0.34 2.95
C TRP A 13 1.57 0.38 4.44
N ALA A 14 2.51 -0.14 5.22
CA ALA A 14 2.53 0.04 6.66
C ALA A 14 3.40 1.25 6.98
N ILE A 15 2.88 2.16 7.79
CA ILE A 15 3.66 3.34 8.21
C ILE A 15 4.25 3.02 9.59
N ILE A 16 5.56 2.95 9.66
CA ILE A 16 6.28 2.58 10.88
C ILE A 16 7.30 3.68 11.16
N ASP A 17 7.15 4.36 12.30
CA ASP A 17 7.99 5.50 12.68
C ASP A 17 8.06 6.55 11.56
N GLY A 18 6.92 6.82 10.91
CA GLY A 18 6.84 7.79 9.83
C GLY A 18 7.36 7.29 8.49
N THR A 19 7.82 6.05 8.39
CA THR A 19 8.40 5.50 7.15
C THR A 19 7.43 4.49 6.54
N PRO A 20 7.04 4.66 5.27
CA PRO A 20 6.19 3.69 4.59
C PRO A 20 6.99 2.45 4.18
N ILE A 21 6.44 1.28 4.48
CA ILE A 21 7.03 -0.01 4.13
C ILE A 21 5.97 -0.79 3.36
N ALA A 22 6.32 -1.27 2.16
CA ALA A 22 5.39 -2.00 1.32
C ALA A 22 5.02 -3.33 1.96
N VAL A 23 3.71 -3.56 2.14
CA VAL A 23 3.18 -4.84 2.60
C VAL A 23 2.96 -5.77 1.41
N GLY A 24 2.41 -5.24 0.32
CA GLY A 24 2.18 -6.01 -0.87
C GLY A 24 1.09 -5.43 -1.74
N GLU A 25 0.83 -6.11 -2.85
CA GLU A 25 -0.25 -5.75 -3.76
C GLU A 25 -1.59 -6.19 -3.18
N LEU A 26 -2.57 -5.29 -3.20
CA LEU A 26 -3.91 -5.60 -2.73
C LEU A 26 -4.72 -6.19 -3.88
N HIS A 27 -5.17 -7.43 -3.72
CA HIS A 27 -6.04 -8.10 -4.67
C HIS A 27 -7.44 -8.23 -4.11
N ASN A 28 -8.44 -8.15 -4.98
CA ASN A 28 -9.83 -8.34 -4.60
C ASN A 28 -10.03 -9.75 -4.01
N GLY A 29 -10.59 -9.82 -2.80
CA GLY A 29 -10.85 -11.09 -2.14
C GLY A 29 -9.64 -11.77 -1.52
N VAL A 30 -8.45 -11.19 -1.62
CA VAL A 30 -7.24 -11.75 -1.01
C VAL A 30 -6.84 -10.86 0.17
N PRO A 31 -6.83 -11.38 1.39
CA PRO A 31 -6.46 -10.58 2.56
C PRO A 31 -4.95 -10.32 2.60
N LEU A 32 -4.58 -9.14 3.06
CA LEU A 32 -3.20 -8.82 3.40
C LEU A 32 -3.12 -8.58 4.90
N THR A 33 -2.04 -9.05 5.50
CA THR A 33 -1.79 -8.83 6.93
C THR A 33 -0.42 -8.24 7.13
N THR A 34 -0.28 -7.43 8.16
CA THR A 34 0.99 -6.89 8.58
C THR A 34 1.13 -7.07 10.08
N GLN A 35 2.32 -7.43 10.54
CA GLN A 35 2.60 -7.68 11.95
C GLN A 35 3.87 -6.95 12.34
N HIS A 36 3.84 -5.64 12.26
CA HIS A 36 4.98 -4.80 12.62
C HIS A 36 4.74 -4.11 13.95
N ALA A 37 5.75 -4.13 14.82
CA ALA A 37 5.74 -3.30 16.00
C ALA A 37 5.92 -1.83 15.61
N GLY A 38 5.27 -0.92 16.33
CA GLY A 38 5.39 0.50 16.04
C GLY A 38 4.60 0.97 14.84
N LEU A 39 3.55 0.24 14.46
CA LEU A 39 2.70 0.61 13.34
C LEU A 39 1.93 1.89 13.65
N ASP A 40 2.17 2.94 12.86
CA ASP A 40 1.52 4.24 13.04
C ASP A 40 0.27 4.37 12.17
N GLY A 41 0.16 3.60 11.11
CA GLY A 41 -0.99 3.65 10.22
C GLY A 41 -0.80 2.77 9.00
N LEU A 42 -1.80 2.81 8.12
CA LEU A 42 -1.81 2.09 6.86
C LEU A 42 -2.18 3.06 5.75
N GLY A 43 -1.56 2.90 4.60
CA GLY A 43 -1.88 3.68 3.41
C GLY A 43 -2.07 2.78 2.20
N LEU A 44 -2.94 3.20 1.30
CA LEU A 44 -3.18 2.51 0.05
C LEU A 44 -2.89 3.47 -1.09
N THR A 45 -2.02 3.06 -2.02
CA THR A 45 -1.68 3.86 -3.19
C THR A 45 -1.85 3.05 -4.46
N VAL A 46 -1.90 3.75 -5.59
CA VAL A 46 -1.87 3.14 -6.92
C VAL A 46 -0.44 3.28 -7.44
N GLU A 47 0.18 2.16 -7.78
CA GLU A 47 1.56 2.13 -8.24
C GLU A 47 1.66 1.43 -9.59
N PRO A 48 2.64 1.80 -10.43
CA PRO A 48 2.96 1.00 -11.61
C PRO A 48 3.42 -0.40 -11.22
N ARG A 49 2.94 -1.40 -11.95
CA ARG A 49 3.19 -2.80 -11.61
C ARG A 49 4.67 -3.18 -11.70
N ASP A 50 5.42 -2.49 -12.55
CA ASP A 50 6.84 -2.75 -12.76
C ASP A 50 7.76 -1.81 -11.98
N ALA A 51 7.21 -0.93 -11.15
CA ALA A 51 8.02 0.00 -10.36
C ALA A 51 8.52 -0.66 -9.08
N PRO A 52 9.71 -0.28 -8.59
CA PRO A 52 10.17 -0.76 -7.29
C PRO A 52 9.30 -0.20 -6.16
N LEU A 53 9.07 -1.02 -5.13
CA LEU A 53 8.23 -0.64 -3.99
C LEU A 53 9.09 -0.13 -2.83
N ASP A 54 9.93 0.86 -3.11
CA ASP A 54 10.79 1.46 -2.11
C ASP A 54 10.06 2.55 -1.32
N MET A 55 9.18 3.28 -1.99
CA MET A 55 8.37 4.33 -1.38
C MET A 55 7.13 4.55 -2.22
N PRO A 56 6.04 5.05 -1.61
CA PRO A 56 4.83 5.38 -2.38
C PRO A 56 5.12 6.50 -3.39
N THR A 57 4.77 6.27 -4.65
CA THR A 57 4.88 7.28 -5.70
C THR A 57 3.52 7.74 -6.20
N GLY A 58 2.48 6.94 -5.96
CA GLY A 58 1.13 7.26 -6.38
C GLY A 58 0.35 8.08 -5.37
N THR A 59 -0.85 8.48 -5.75
CA THR A 59 -1.75 9.22 -4.87
C THR A 59 -2.30 8.28 -3.80
N VAL A 60 -2.33 8.74 -2.56
CA VAL A 60 -2.95 7.99 -1.46
C VAL A 60 -4.44 7.91 -1.71
N GLN A 61 -4.97 6.68 -1.81
CA GLN A 61 -6.39 6.44 -2.02
C GLN A 61 -7.15 6.31 -0.71
N VAL A 62 -6.54 5.62 0.25
CA VAL A 62 -7.12 5.43 1.58
C VAL A 62 -5.98 5.52 2.58
N GLN A 63 -6.22 6.19 3.69
CA GLN A 63 -5.26 6.25 4.77
C GLN A 63 -5.98 5.99 6.08
N LEU A 64 -5.48 4.99 6.83
CA LEU A 64 -5.93 4.67 8.17
C LEU A 64 -4.77 4.97 9.10
N GLY A 65 -4.94 5.92 9.97
CA GLY A 65 -3.87 6.34 10.85
C GLY A 65 -4.29 6.29 12.31
N ALA A 66 -3.31 6.26 13.15
CA ALA A 66 -3.50 6.42 14.58
C ALA A 66 -3.42 7.90 14.95
#